data_d8bab8177c2df60713cfc60f73c75d99
#
_entry.id   d8bab8177c2df60713cfc60f73c75d99
#
_cell.length_a   1.000
_cell.length_b   1.000
_cell.length_c   1.000
_cell.angle_alpha   90.00
_cell.angle_beta   90.00
_cell.angle_gamma   90.00
#
_symmetry.space_group_name_H-M   'P 1'
#
loop_
_entity.id
_entity.type
_entity.pdbx_description
1 polymer ?
#
loop_
_entity_poly.entity_id
_entity_poly.type
_entity_poly.pdbx_seq_one_letter_code
_entity_poly.pdbx_strand_id
1 'polypeptide(L)'
;MAYAILFIFAVTALLSILEQYMGKTKWIPYILIGITLILLAGLREVGIDPDSENYAGSYRNYMFADDSVTGGVEYSFTLLAAFFNFFTDDVHAIFLFYAFWGLSLKFFAITRYTKEDVFLSVMLYLAFYYELHEVTQIRTGILSGCYLLALLEIGDGRRWRALLYLAIG
;
A
#
# COMPACT_ATOMS: atom_id res chain seq x y z
N MET A 1 11.63 10.90 -6.22
CA MET A 1 10.32 10.39 -5.78
C MET A 1 9.27 11.49 -5.68
N ALA A 2 9.46 12.57 -4.92
CA ALA A 2 8.45 13.63 -4.73
C ALA A 2 7.86 14.21 -6.04
N TYR A 3 8.67 14.52 -7.04
CA TYR A 3 8.18 15.01 -8.34
C TYR A 3 7.29 14.00 -9.07
N ALA A 4 7.57 12.70 -8.94
CA ALA A 4 6.73 11.65 -9.54
C ALA A 4 5.37 11.59 -8.84
N ILE A 5 5.33 11.69 -7.51
CA ILE A 5 4.08 11.73 -6.74
C ILE A 5 3.26 12.97 -7.12
N LEU A 6 3.89 14.15 -7.21
CA LEU A 6 3.22 15.38 -7.63
C LEU A 6 2.67 15.29 -9.05
N PHE A 7 3.41 14.66 -9.97
CA PHE A 7 2.93 14.44 -11.33
C PHE A 7 1.71 13.52 -11.36
N ILE A 8 1.76 12.38 -10.63
CA ILE A 8 0.61 11.46 -10.53
C ILE A 8 -0.58 12.15 -9.87
N PHE A 9 -0.35 12.97 -8.84
CA PHE A 9 -1.39 13.78 -8.20
C PHE A 9 -2.06 14.72 -9.20
N ALA A 10 -1.28 15.47 -9.99
CA ALA A 10 -1.80 16.37 -11.00
C ALA A 10 -2.60 15.63 -12.09
N VAL A 11 -2.10 14.49 -12.57
CA VAL A 11 -2.82 13.62 -13.51
C VAL A 11 -4.12 13.12 -12.90
N THR A 12 -4.09 12.66 -11.65
CA THR A 12 -5.30 12.17 -10.94
C THR A 12 -6.32 13.28 -10.74
N ALA A 13 -5.88 14.51 -10.42
CA ALA A 13 -6.74 15.68 -10.32
C ALA A 13 -7.43 16.01 -11.67
N LEU A 14 -6.69 15.97 -12.76
CA LEU A 14 -7.25 16.15 -14.10
C LEU A 14 -8.27 15.06 -14.44
N LEU A 15 -7.95 13.81 -14.14
CA LEU A 15 -8.87 12.68 -14.36
C LEU A 15 -10.13 12.78 -13.49
N SER A 16 -10.03 13.32 -12.27
CA SER A 16 -11.19 13.58 -11.43
C SER A 16 -12.19 14.54 -12.07
N ILE A 17 -11.70 15.60 -12.73
CA ILE A 17 -12.55 16.55 -13.45
C ILE A 17 -13.19 15.89 -14.67
N LEU A 18 -12.46 15.01 -15.35
CA LEU A 18 -12.91 14.35 -16.58
C LEU A 18 -13.74 13.09 -16.31
N GLU A 19 -13.80 12.60 -15.07
CA GLU A 19 -14.41 11.31 -14.71
C GLU A 19 -15.85 11.15 -15.20
N GLN A 20 -16.63 12.21 -15.10
CA GLN A 20 -18.04 12.23 -15.54
C GLN A 20 -18.23 11.92 -17.04
N TYR A 21 -17.20 12.18 -17.86
CA TYR A 21 -17.22 11.94 -19.30
C TYR A 21 -16.64 10.58 -19.70
N MET A 22 -15.94 9.89 -18.80
CA MET A 22 -15.17 8.69 -19.13
C MET A 22 -15.99 7.40 -19.14
N GLY A 23 -17.15 7.36 -18.48
CA GLY A 23 -17.97 6.15 -18.39
C GLY A 23 -17.18 4.92 -17.91
N LYS A 24 -17.27 3.80 -18.64
CA LYS A 24 -16.55 2.57 -18.28
C LYS A 24 -15.05 2.60 -18.57
N THR A 25 -14.58 3.50 -19.42
CA THR A 25 -13.16 3.59 -19.79
C THR A 25 -12.29 4.14 -18.66
N LYS A 26 -12.90 4.72 -17.61
CA LYS A 26 -12.20 5.23 -16.43
C LYS A 26 -11.38 4.15 -15.70
N TRP A 27 -11.74 2.88 -15.81
CA TRP A 27 -11.04 1.80 -15.12
C TRP A 27 -9.63 1.55 -15.64
N ILE A 28 -9.34 1.89 -16.91
CA ILE A 28 -8.01 1.74 -17.50
C ILE A 28 -7.00 2.67 -16.79
N PRO A 29 -7.19 4.00 -16.79
CA PRO A 29 -6.27 4.90 -16.08
C PRO A 29 -6.27 4.66 -14.56
N TYR A 30 -7.38 4.22 -13.97
CA TYR A 30 -7.45 3.87 -12.56
C TYR A 30 -6.47 2.74 -12.20
N ILE A 31 -6.48 1.66 -12.97
CA ILE A 31 -5.58 0.52 -12.78
C ILE A 31 -4.13 0.94 -13.06
N LEU A 32 -3.88 1.73 -14.12
CA LEU A 32 -2.54 2.21 -14.46
C LEU A 32 -1.94 3.05 -13.34
N ILE A 33 -2.73 3.96 -12.75
CA ILE A 33 -2.30 4.74 -11.58
C ILE A 33 -1.94 3.79 -10.43
N GLY A 34 -2.78 2.82 -10.12
CA GLY A 34 -2.52 1.83 -9.06
C GLY A 34 -1.21 1.08 -9.28
N ILE A 35 -0.97 0.57 -10.50
CA ILE A 35 0.28 -0.13 -10.84
C ILE A 35 1.48 0.83 -10.71
N THR A 36 1.37 2.05 -11.21
CA THR A 36 2.46 3.04 -11.13
C THR A 36 2.82 3.35 -9.68
N LEU A 37 1.82 3.50 -8.81
CA LEU A 37 2.02 3.75 -7.38
C LEU A 37 2.66 2.54 -6.67
N ILE A 38 2.26 1.31 -7.02
CA ILE A 38 2.88 0.08 -6.49
C ILE A 38 4.37 0.04 -6.86
N LEU A 39 4.69 0.29 -8.12
CA LEU A 39 6.08 0.29 -8.58
C LEU A 39 6.89 1.41 -7.93
N LEU A 40 6.31 2.60 -7.79
CA LEU A 40 6.98 3.74 -7.18
C LEU A 40 7.29 3.50 -5.69
N ALA A 41 6.38 2.88 -4.95
CA ALA A 41 6.60 2.54 -3.54
C ALA A 41 7.52 1.33 -3.38
N GLY A 42 7.35 0.30 -4.20
CA GLY A 42 8.08 -0.96 -4.08
C GLY A 42 9.50 -0.91 -4.61
N LEU A 43 9.78 -0.07 -5.60
CA LEU A 43 11.12 0.10 -6.21
C LEU A 43 11.83 1.37 -5.74
N ARG A 44 11.37 1.95 -4.63
CA ARG A 44 12.01 3.14 -4.07
C ARG A 44 13.42 2.84 -3.56
N GLU A 45 14.30 3.82 -3.68
CA GLU A 45 15.65 3.72 -3.15
C GLU A 45 15.64 3.62 -1.61
N VAL A 46 16.48 2.72 -1.07
CA VAL A 46 16.67 2.57 0.36
C VAL A 46 17.39 3.82 0.89
N GLY A 47 16.91 4.37 2.01
CA GLY A 47 17.43 5.62 2.59
C GLY A 47 16.65 6.88 2.17
N ILE A 48 15.62 6.74 1.32
CA ILE A 48 14.74 7.85 0.95
C ILE A 48 13.84 8.27 2.12
N ASP A 49 13.56 7.33 3.00
CA ASP A 49 12.80 7.50 4.24
C ASP A 49 13.52 6.82 5.41
N PRO A 50 13.31 7.29 6.67
CA PRO A 50 14.01 6.77 7.84
C PRO A 50 13.78 5.27 8.11
N ASP A 51 12.62 4.74 7.72
CA ASP A 51 12.24 3.36 8.02
C ASP A 51 12.79 2.36 7.00
N SER A 52 13.07 2.79 5.76
CA SER A 52 13.55 1.91 4.70
C SER A 52 14.91 1.26 5.01
N GLU A 53 15.81 1.99 5.68
CA GLU A 53 17.10 1.43 6.14
C GLU A 53 16.89 0.38 7.23
N ASN A 54 15.96 0.62 8.16
CA ASN A 54 15.59 -0.34 9.21
C ASN A 54 15.02 -1.62 8.61
N TYR A 55 14.11 -1.50 7.63
CA TYR A 55 13.56 -2.65 6.92
C TYR A 55 14.62 -3.41 6.13
N ALA A 56 15.52 -2.70 5.45
CA ALA A 56 16.61 -3.34 4.70
C ALA A 56 17.61 -4.07 5.63
N GLY A 57 17.92 -3.47 6.79
CA GLY A 57 18.73 -4.09 7.82
C GLY A 57 18.07 -5.36 8.39
N SER A 58 16.80 -5.27 8.75
CA SER A 58 16.02 -6.40 9.27
C SER A 58 15.83 -7.50 8.24
N TYR A 59 15.67 -7.16 6.95
CA TYR A 59 15.57 -8.12 5.86
C TYR A 59 16.85 -8.94 5.68
N ARG A 60 18.03 -8.31 5.77
CA ARG A 60 19.33 -9.00 5.66
C ARG A 60 19.65 -9.84 6.88
N ASN A 61 19.24 -9.40 8.06
CA ASN A 61 19.58 -10.01 9.34
C ASN A 61 18.45 -10.83 9.96
N TYR A 62 17.45 -11.25 9.18
CA TYR A 62 16.27 -11.96 9.71
C TYR A 62 16.61 -13.22 10.50
N MET A 63 17.73 -13.90 10.19
CA MET A 63 18.20 -15.11 10.90
C MET A 63 18.88 -14.80 12.26
N PHE A 64 19.33 -13.56 12.46
CA PHE A 64 20.04 -13.11 13.66
C PHE A 64 19.21 -12.16 14.51
N ALA A 65 17.90 -12.17 14.31
CA ALA A 65 16.96 -11.35 15.05
C ALA A 65 16.93 -11.76 16.53
N ASP A 66 17.98 -11.36 17.25
CA ASP A 66 17.93 -11.24 18.70
C ASP A 66 17.07 -10.02 19.01
N ASP A 67 16.06 -10.19 19.86
CA ASP A 67 15.10 -9.14 20.24
C ASP A 67 15.75 -7.82 20.69
N SER A 68 17.02 -7.89 21.12
CA SER A 68 17.83 -6.74 21.51
C SER A 68 18.34 -5.88 20.35
N VAL A 69 18.43 -6.42 19.13
CA VAL A 69 19.05 -5.76 17.96
C VAL A 69 17.99 -5.28 16.95
N THR A 70 16.83 -5.93 16.92
CA THR A 70 15.80 -5.67 15.90
C THR A 70 14.76 -4.63 16.30
N GLY A 71 14.90 -4.00 17.47
CA GLY A 71 14.06 -2.85 17.85
C GLY A 71 12.55 -3.08 17.73
N GLY A 72 12.07 -4.32 17.93
CA GLY A 72 10.63 -4.61 17.87
C GLY A 72 10.08 -4.87 16.47
N VAL A 73 10.88 -5.44 15.56
CA VAL A 73 10.36 -5.91 14.26
C VAL A 73 9.36 -7.03 14.50
N GLU A 74 8.15 -6.82 14.01
CA GLU A 74 7.05 -7.77 14.23
C GLU A 74 7.33 -9.13 13.57
N TYR A 75 6.84 -10.19 14.21
CA TYR A 75 6.96 -11.57 13.76
C TYR A 75 6.50 -11.80 12.32
N SER A 76 5.45 -11.10 11.87
CA SER A 76 4.94 -11.15 10.49
C SER A 76 5.97 -10.69 9.45
N PHE A 77 6.72 -9.61 9.75
CA PHE A 77 7.78 -9.14 8.85
C PHE A 77 8.92 -10.15 8.77
N THR A 78 9.34 -10.72 9.91
CA THR A 78 10.41 -11.72 9.96
C THR A 78 10.06 -12.97 9.15
N LEU A 79 8.82 -13.46 9.23
CA LEU A 79 8.36 -14.59 8.41
C LEU A 79 8.39 -14.28 6.91
N LEU A 80 7.92 -13.10 6.50
CA LEU A 80 7.95 -12.68 5.11
C LEU A 80 9.39 -12.45 4.62
N ALA A 81 10.24 -11.87 5.45
CA ALA A 81 11.65 -11.70 5.15
C ALA A 81 12.34 -13.06 4.93
N ALA A 82 12.09 -14.04 5.79
CA ALA A 82 12.61 -15.40 5.64
C ALA A 82 12.12 -16.05 4.33
N PHE A 83 10.84 -15.89 4.02
CA PHE A 83 10.26 -16.40 2.78
C PHE A 83 10.89 -15.79 1.53
N PHE A 84 11.00 -14.46 1.46
CA PHE A 84 11.54 -13.78 0.29
C PHE A 84 13.07 -13.96 0.17
N ASN A 85 13.79 -14.00 1.29
CA ASN A 85 15.25 -14.25 1.28
C ASN A 85 15.63 -15.63 0.73
N PHE A 86 14.70 -16.60 0.75
CA PHE A 86 14.89 -17.86 0.08
C PHE A 86 15.05 -17.73 -1.45
N PHE A 87 14.46 -16.69 -2.05
CA PHE A 87 14.45 -16.45 -3.49
C PHE A 87 15.40 -15.33 -3.91
N THR A 88 15.58 -14.30 -3.09
CA THR A 88 16.37 -13.12 -3.43
C THR A 88 16.86 -12.37 -2.19
N ASP A 89 18.09 -11.86 -2.26
CA ASP A 89 18.66 -10.99 -1.22
C ASP A 89 18.22 -9.52 -1.37
N ASP A 90 17.42 -9.22 -2.40
CA ASP A 90 16.98 -7.86 -2.68
C ASP A 90 15.75 -7.49 -1.84
N VAL A 91 15.89 -6.49 -0.98
CA VAL A 91 14.82 -5.96 -0.11
C VAL A 91 13.62 -5.42 -0.89
N HIS A 92 13.79 -5.04 -2.16
CA HIS A 92 12.68 -4.56 -2.98
C HIS A 92 11.58 -5.62 -3.17
N ALA A 93 11.90 -6.91 -3.03
CA ALA A 93 10.90 -7.98 -3.08
C ALA A 93 9.84 -7.81 -1.98
N ILE A 94 10.26 -7.51 -0.75
CA ILE A 94 9.33 -7.31 0.37
C ILE A 94 8.63 -5.94 0.27
N PHE A 95 9.30 -4.90 -0.22
CA PHE A 95 8.67 -3.59 -0.47
C PHE A 95 7.58 -3.69 -1.53
N LEU A 96 7.82 -4.39 -2.63
CA LEU A 96 6.83 -4.66 -3.66
C LEU A 96 5.64 -5.45 -3.12
N PHE A 97 5.89 -6.44 -2.28
CA PHE A 97 4.83 -7.22 -1.65
C PHE A 97 3.90 -6.34 -0.80
N TYR A 98 4.47 -5.53 0.09
CA TYR A 98 3.68 -4.63 0.94
C TYR A 98 2.95 -3.57 0.14
N ALA A 99 3.63 -2.94 -0.84
CA ALA A 99 3.01 -1.96 -1.72
C ALA A 99 1.87 -2.56 -2.55
N PHE A 100 2.07 -3.77 -3.09
CA PHE A 100 1.05 -4.47 -3.87
C PHE A 100 -0.21 -4.72 -3.04
N TRP A 101 -0.07 -5.32 -1.87
CA TRP A 101 -1.23 -5.63 -1.03
C TRP A 101 -1.85 -4.38 -0.42
N GLY A 102 -1.06 -3.47 0.12
CA GLY A 102 -1.55 -2.22 0.71
C GLY A 102 -2.37 -1.38 -0.27
N LEU A 103 -1.81 -1.13 -1.46
CA LEU A 103 -2.50 -0.36 -2.50
C LEU A 103 -3.69 -1.11 -3.09
N SER A 104 -3.55 -2.40 -3.39
CA SER A 104 -4.65 -3.19 -3.97
C SER A 104 -5.88 -3.21 -3.06
N LEU A 105 -5.70 -3.40 -1.74
CA LEU A 105 -6.78 -3.36 -0.77
C LEU A 105 -7.49 -2.01 -0.73
N LYS A 106 -6.72 -0.91 -0.74
CA LYS A 106 -7.26 0.46 -0.73
C LYS A 106 -7.97 0.81 -2.03
N PHE A 107 -7.37 0.49 -3.17
CA PHE A 107 -7.98 0.70 -4.47
C PHE A 107 -9.28 -0.11 -4.59
N PHE A 108 -9.29 -1.35 -4.13
CA PHE A 108 -10.50 -2.15 -4.07
C PHE A 108 -11.54 -1.53 -3.13
N ALA A 109 -11.15 -1.05 -1.95
CA ALA A 109 -12.04 -0.35 -1.03
C ALA A 109 -12.65 0.90 -1.67
N ILE A 110 -11.84 1.75 -2.34
CA ILE A 110 -12.32 2.93 -3.04
C ILE A 110 -13.41 2.56 -4.04
N THR A 111 -13.22 1.54 -4.87
CA THR A 111 -14.23 1.11 -5.86
C THR A 111 -15.54 0.62 -5.23
N ARG A 112 -15.49 0.17 -3.99
CA ARG A 112 -16.68 -0.25 -3.23
C ARG A 112 -17.36 0.90 -2.50
N TYR A 113 -16.58 1.88 -2.02
CA TYR A 113 -17.13 3.09 -1.37
C TYR A 113 -17.76 4.05 -2.35
N THR A 114 -17.08 4.27 -3.50
CA THR A 114 -17.49 5.25 -4.49
C THR A 114 -17.61 4.60 -5.86
N LYS A 115 -18.75 4.70 -6.48
CA LYS A 115 -18.95 4.32 -7.91
C LYS A 115 -18.63 5.48 -8.85
N GLU A 116 -18.78 6.67 -8.35
CA GLU A 116 -18.47 7.96 -8.94
C GLU A 116 -17.36 8.58 -8.07
N ASP A 117 -16.60 9.52 -8.60
CA ASP A 117 -15.52 10.21 -7.89
C ASP A 117 -14.35 9.30 -7.40
N VAL A 118 -14.06 8.22 -8.16
CA VAL A 118 -12.95 7.32 -7.79
C VAL A 118 -11.60 8.01 -7.86
N PHE A 119 -11.39 8.92 -8.84
CA PHE A 119 -10.16 9.68 -8.95
C PHE A 119 -10.02 10.75 -7.88
N LEU A 120 -11.11 11.39 -7.46
CA LEU A 120 -11.10 12.29 -6.31
C LEU A 120 -10.66 11.55 -5.04
N SER A 121 -11.17 10.34 -4.83
CA SER A 121 -10.79 9.51 -3.69
C SER A 121 -9.31 9.11 -3.75
N VAL A 122 -8.78 8.75 -4.92
CA VAL A 122 -7.35 8.46 -5.11
C VAL A 122 -6.51 9.72 -4.88
N MET A 123 -6.95 10.88 -5.35
CA MET A 123 -6.26 12.15 -5.15
C MET A 123 -6.13 12.50 -3.66
N LEU A 124 -7.22 12.35 -2.88
CA LEU A 124 -7.21 12.56 -1.44
C LEU A 124 -6.28 11.55 -0.73
N TYR A 125 -6.32 10.28 -1.17
CA TYR A 125 -5.42 9.26 -0.65
C TYR A 125 -3.94 9.61 -0.91
N LEU A 126 -3.60 10.07 -2.12
CA LEU A 126 -2.25 10.52 -2.47
C LEU A 126 -1.79 11.71 -1.60
N ALA A 127 -2.70 12.67 -1.38
CA ALA A 127 -2.38 13.89 -0.63
C ALA A 127 -2.06 13.63 0.85
N PHE A 128 -2.74 12.64 1.48
CA PHE A 128 -2.71 12.51 2.94
C PHE A 128 -2.05 11.22 3.43
N TYR A 129 -2.10 10.13 2.66
CA TYR A 129 -1.79 8.80 3.20
C TYR A 129 -0.74 8.01 2.42
N TYR A 130 -0.58 8.24 1.12
CA TYR A 130 0.28 7.41 0.27
C TYR A 130 1.74 7.38 0.76
N GLU A 131 2.33 8.54 1.00
CA GLU A 131 3.72 8.63 1.44
C GLU A 131 3.92 8.00 2.82
N LEU A 132 2.97 8.24 3.74
CA LEU A 132 3.04 7.70 5.08
C LEU A 132 2.85 6.18 5.11
N HIS A 133 1.83 5.65 4.43
CA HIS A 133 1.44 4.24 4.55
C HIS A 133 2.17 3.30 3.60
N GLU A 134 2.50 3.77 2.38
CA GLU A 134 3.07 2.87 1.37
C GLU A 134 4.59 3.05 1.23
N VAL A 135 5.11 4.22 1.60
CA VAL A 135 6.53 4.51 1.50
C VAL A 135 7.21 4.35 2.87
N THR A 136 6.71 5.01 3.91
CA THR A 136 7.36 5.01 5.22
C THR A 136 6.92 3.79 6.05
N GLN A 137 5.65 3.70 6.39
CA GLN A 137 5.10 2.66 7.28
C GLN A 137 4.44 1.52 6.49
N ILE A 138 5.21 0.76 5.72
CA ILE A 138 4.69 -0.22 4.76
C ILE A 138 3.70 -1.24 5.35
N ARG A 139 3.87 -1.65 6.61
CA ARG A 139 2.95 -2.57 7.30
C ARG A 139 1.59 -1.94 7.57
N THR A 140 1.59 -0.65 7.95
CA THR A 140 0.37 0.13 8.16
C THR A 140 -0.44 0.26 6.85
N GLY A 141 0.23 0.16 5.70
CA GLY A 141 -0.39 0.10 4.39
C GLY A 141 -1.42 -1.03 4.28
N ILE A 142 -1.04 -2.25 4.62
CA ILE A 142 -1.95 -3.43 4.60
C ILE A 142 -3.03 -3.29 5.69
N LEU A 143 -2.62 -2.97 6.92
CA LEU A 143 -3.55 -2.81 8.05
C LEU A 143 -4.68 -1.82 7.74
N SER A 144 -4.34 -0.63 7.23
CA SER A 144 -5.33 0.39 6.88
C SER A 144 -6.25 -0.03 5.73
N GLY A 145 -5.73 -0.76 4.75
CA GLY A 145 -6.54 -1.35 3.68
C GLY A 145 -7.55 -2.39 4.20
N CYS A 146 -7.10 -3.29 5.06
CA CYS A 146 -7.97 -4.27 5.73
C CYS A 146 -9.03 -3.58 6.61
N TYR A 147 -8.65 -2.54 7.35
CA TYR A 147 -9.59 -1.76 8.16
C TYR A 147 -10.69 -1.08 7.34
N LEU A 148 -10.33 -0.47 6.22
CA LEU A 148 -11.31 0.12 5.30
C LEU A 148 -12.31 -0.92 4.78
N LEU A 149 -11.84 -2.11 4.40
CA LEU A 149 -12.70 -3.21 3.94
C LEU A 149 -13.57 -3.76 5.08
N ALA A 150 -13.04 -3.85 6.30
CA ALA A 150 -13.81 -4.26 7.46
C ALA A 150 -14.98 -3.29 7.73
N LEU A 151 -14.75 -1.97 7.66
CA LEU A 151 -15.79 -0.97 7.81
C LEU A 151 -16.90 -1.13 6.75
N LEU A 152 -16.54 -1.41 5.49
CA LEU A 152 -17.49 -1.69 4.43
C LEU A 152 -18.36 -2.92 4.74
N GLU A 153 -17.74 -4.01 5.16
CA GLU A 153 -18.45 -5.24 5.47
C GLU A 153 -19.38 -5.07 6.69
N ILE A 154 -19.01 -4.23 7.67
CA ILE A 154 -19.89 -3.85 8.79
C ILE A 154 -21.10 -3.07 8.27
N GLY A 155 -20.88 -2.08 7.38
CA GLY A 155 -21.95 -1.30 6.78
C GLY A 155 -22.93 -2.16 5.97
N ASP A 156 -22.42 -3.20 5.28
CA ASP A 156 -23.22 -4.19 4.54
C ASP A 156 -23.87 -5.26 5.44
N GLY A 157 -23.69 -5.20 6.78
CA GLY A 157 -24.20 -6.17 7.74
C GLY A 157 -23.45 -7.51 7.79
N ARG A 158 -22.33 -7.64 7.09
CA ARG A 158 -21.55 -8.87 6.97
C ARG A 158 -20.44 -8.96 8.03
N ARG A 159 -20.84 -9.00 9.31
CA ARG A 159 -19.92 -8.93 10.46
C ARG A 159 -18.80 -9.98 10.43
N TRP A 160 -19.07 -11.20 9.96
CA TRP A 160 -18.07 -12.26 9.89
C TRP A 160 -16.92 -11.92 8.94
N ARG A 161 -17.23 -11.35 7.79
CA ARG A 161 -16.20 -10.90 6.83
C ARG A 161 -15.39 -9.74 7.38
N ALA A 162 -16.03 -8.83 8.12
CA ALA A 162 -15.33 -7.76 8.79
C ALA A 162 -14.30 -8.28 9.81
N LEU A 163 -14.68 -9.30 10.61
CA LEU A 163 -13.75 -9.95 11.53
C LEU A 163 -12.58 -10.62 10.82
N LEU A 164 -12.79 -11.22 9.65
CA LEU A 164 -11.69 -11.78 8.85
C LEU A 164 -10.69 -10.71 8.40
N TYR A 165 -11.17 -9.57 7.90
CA TYR A 165 -10.27 -8.46 7.52
C TYR A 165 -9.50 -7.90 8.72
N LEU A 166 -10.14 -7.77 9.89
CA LEU A 166 -9.47 -7.31 11.11
C LEU A 166 -8.46 -8.33 11.66
N ALA A 167 -8.64 -9.62 11.37
CA ALA A 167 -7.71 -10.65 11.81
C ALA A 167 -6.48 -10.79 10.90
N ILE A 168 -6.59 -10.35 9.63
CA ILE A 168 -5.50 -10.38 8.64
C ILE A 168 -4.62 -9.14 8.74
N GLY A 169 -5.20 -7.97 9.03
CA GLY A 169 -4.46 -6.70 9.17
C GLY A 169 -3.87 -6.55 10.56
#